data_c451d70266460693b0339b7f46eddb65
#
_entry.id   c451d70266460693b0339b7f46eddb65
#
_cell.length_a   1.000
_cell.length_b   1.000
_cell.length_c   1.000
_cell.angle_alpha   90.00
_cell.angle_beta   90.00
_cell.angle_gamma   90.00
#
_symmetry.space_group_name_H-M   'P 1'
#
loop_
_entity.id
_entity.type
_entity.pdbx_description
1 polymer ?
#
loop_
_entity_poly.entity_id
_entity_poly.type
_entity_poly.pdbx_seq_one_letter_code
_entity_poly.pdbx_strand_id
1 'polypeptide(L)' 'MYLRHKASGDLVEVLDLAAMVDPCQAELQGRLHAGEELQDPATFSKQDLEFPSGEPLPRCWTDADYRSH' A
#
# COMPACT_ATOMS: atom_id res chain seq x y z
N MET A 1 -8.93 5.23 1.92
CA MET A 1 -7.77 5.08 2.78
C MET A 1 -6.51 5.42 2.00
N TYR A 2 -5.56 6.08 2.62
CA TYR A 2 -4.33 6.51 1.97
C TYR A 2 -3.12 5.85 2.62
N LEU A 3 -2.18 5.44 1.78
CA LEU A 3 -0.84 5.02 2.21
C LEU A 3 0.17 5.97 1.58
N ARG A 4 1.43 5.90 2.03
CA ARG A 4 2.50 6.73 1.50
C ARG A 4 3.44 5.86 0.66
N HIS A 5 3.79 6.35 -0.51
CA HIS A 5 4.79 5.71 -1.37
C HIS A 5 6.19 6.09 -0.86
N LYS A 6 6.97 5.11 -0.42
CA LYS A 6 8.25 5.36 0.24
C LYS A 6 9.23 6.13 -0.64
N ALA A 7 9.30 5.75 -1.91
CA ALA A 7 10.29 6.29 -2.82
C ALA A 7 10.05 7.76 -3.15
N SER A 8 8.78 8.16 -3.32
CA SER A 8 8.42 9.52 -3.73
C SER A 8 7.91 10.38 -2.59
N GLY A 9 7.45 9.76 -1.51
CA GLY A 9 6.80 10.46 -0.40
C GLY A 9 5.37 10.89 -0.69
N ASP A 10 4.83 10.55 -1.85
CA ASP A 10 3.46 10.91 -2.23
C ASP A 10 2.45 9.96 -1.63
N LEU A 11 1.20 10.44 -1.48
CA LEU A 11 0.12 9.61 -0.99
C LEU A 11 -0.44 8.73 -2.10
N VAL A 12 -0.84 7.52 -1.73
CA VAL A 12 -1.49 6.57 -2.62
C VAL A 12 -2.88 6.27 -2.07
N GLU A 13 -3.91 6.53 -2.87
CA GLU A 13 -5.27 6.16 -2.50
C GLU A 13 -5.45 4.66 -2.74
N VAL A 14 -5.77 3.92 -1.69
CA VAL A 14 -5.99 2.47 -1.79
C VAL A 14 -7.35 2.22 -2.40
N LEU A 15 -7.38 1.55 -3.55
CA LEU A 15 -8.62 1.22 -4.26
C LEU A 15 -9.14 -0.18 -3.92
N ASP A 16 -8.26 -1.07 -3.45
CA ASP A 16 -8.61 -2.44 -3.10
C ASP A 16 -8.20 -2.74 -1.66
N LEU A 17 -9.12 -2.49 -0.73
CA LEU A 17 -8.85 -2.72 0.69
C LEU A 17 -8.68 -4.20 1.01
N ALA A 18 -9.40 -5.08 0.32
CA ALA A 18 -9.27 -6.51 0.55
C ALA A 18 -7.86 -7.01 0.22
N ALA A 19 -7.29 -6.55 -0.88
CA ALA A 19 -5.91 -6.91 -1.24
C ALA A 19 -4.91 -6.29 -0.25
N MET A 20 -5.20 -5.09 0.26
CA MET A 20 -4.30 -4.42 1.21
C MET A 20 -4.11 -5.24 2.49
N VAL A 21 -5.19 -5.81 3.03
CA VAL A 21 -5.13 -6.55 4.29
C VAL A 21 -4.86 -8.05 4.10
N ASP A 22 -4.80 -8.53 2.87
CA ASP A 22 -4.55 -9.93 2.56
C ASP A 22 -3.04 -10.20 2.47
N PRO A 23 -2.46 -10.95 3.41
CA PRO A 23 -1.02 -11.21 3.40
C PRO A 23 -0.57 -12.05 2.22
N CYS A 24 -1.48 -12.74 1.55
CA CYS A 24 -1.16 -13.51 0.34
C CYS A 24 -1.06 -12.64 -0.91
N GLN A 25 -1.49 -11.37 -0.83
CA GLN A 25 -1.40 -10.43 -1.92
C GLN A 25 -0.19 -9.50 -1.69
N ALA A 26 0.83 -9.65 -2.53
CA ALA A 26 2.02 -8.82 -2.42
C ALA A 26 1.81 -7.41 -2.98
N GLU A 27 0.76 -7.20 -3.75
CA GLU A 27 0.49 -5.95 -4.45
C GLU A 27 -0.97 -5.55 -4.27
N LEU A 28 -1.24 -4.28 -4.48
CA LEU A 28 -2.61 -3.75 -4.45
C LEU A 28 -2.76 -2.69 -5.52
N GLN A 29 -4.01 -2.41 -5.89
CA GLN A 29 -4.32 -1.32 -6.79
C GLN A 29 -4.53 -0.04 -6.01
N GLY A 30 -3.94 1.03 -6.50
CA GLY A 30 -4.07 2.34 -5.89
C GLY A 30 -3.93 3.43 -6.93
N ARG A 31 -4.16 4.66 -6.47
CA ARG A 31 -4.01 5.85 -7.30
C ARG A 31 -3.03 6.80 -6.61
N LEU A 32 -1.97 7.13 -7.31
CA LEU A 32 -0.97 8.05 -6.78
C LEU A 32 -1.51 9.47 -6.78
N HIS A 33 -1.41 10.15 -5.64
CA HIS A 33 -1.78 11.55 -5.50
C HIS A 33 -0.50 12.39 -5.51
N ALA A 34 -0.04 12.72 -6.72
CA ALA A 34 1.14 13.54 -6.93
C ALA A 34 0.71 14.82 -7.67
N GLY A 35 0.75 15.95 -6.97
CA GLY A 35 0.35 17.22 -7.53
C GLY A 35 -1.18 17.37 -7.62
N GLU A 36 -1.64 18.20 -8.56
CA GLU A 36 -3.06 18.52 -8.73
C GLU A 36 -3.77 17.60 -9.72
N GLU A 37 -3.02 16.80 -10.47
CA GLU A 37 -3.60 15.93 -11.49
C GLU A 37 -3.97 14.57 -10.90
N LEU A 38 -5.14 14.06 -11.31
CA LEU A 38 -5.55 12.72 -10.97
C LEU A 38 -4.74 11.72 -11.80
N GLN A 39 -4.06 10.82 -11.12
CA GLN A 39 -3.31 9.76 -11.77
C GLN A 39 -4.23 8.58 -12.08
N ASP A 40 -3.90 7.81 -13.10
CA ASP A 40 -4.62 6.59 -13.40
C ASP A 40 -4.32 5.52 -12.34
N PRO A 41 -5.28 4.61 -12.07
CA PRO A 41 -5.02 3.50 -11.17
C PRO A 41 -3.82 2.68 -11.64
N ALA A 42 -3.00 2.25 -10.68
CA ALA A 42 -1.80 1.46 -10.96
C ALA A 42 -1.64 0.41 -9.87
N THR A 43 -0.80 -0.57 -10.13
CA THR A 43 -0.46 -1.60 -9.16
C THR A 43 0.77 -1.18 -8.37
N PHE A 44 0.69 -1.26 -7.05
CA PHE A 44 1.78 -0.91 -6.15
C PHE A 44 2.16 -2.12 -5.32
N SER A 45 3.47 -2.33 -5.14
CA SER A 45 3.96 -3.34 -4.21
C SER A 45 3.78 -2.86 -2.77
N LYS A 46 3.30 -3.73 -1.89
CA LYS A 46 3.14 -3.39 -0.47
C LYS A 46 4.48 -3.03 0.18
N GLN A 47 5.58 -3.58 -0.32
CA GLN A 47 6.91 -3.26 0.18
C GLN A 47 7.30 -1.81 -0.07
N ASP A 48 6.69 -1.17 -1.06
CA ASP A 48 6.97 0.22 -1.41
C ASP A 48 6.02 1.19 -0.70
N LEU A 49 5.11 0.69 0.12
CA LEU A 49 4.10 1.50 0.81
C LEU A 49 4.28 1.45 2.32
N GLU A 50 3.89 2.53 2.97
CA GLU A 50 3.90 2.65 4.43
C GLU A 50 2.70 3.52 4.85
N PHE A 51 2.42 3.57 6.16
CA PHE A 51 1.42 4.49 6.65
C PHE A 51 1.90 5.94 6.48
N PRO A 52 0.96 6.91 6.32
CA PRO A 52 1.35 8.32 6.17
C PRO A 52 2.19 8.85 7.33
N SER A 53 2.10 8.22 8.50
CA SER A 53 2.92 8.56 9.66
C SER A 53 4.37 8.08 9.54
N GLY A 54 4.69 7.26 8.53
CA GLY A 54 6.02 6.67 8.35
C GLY A 54 6.16 5.29 8.96
N GLU A 55 5.10 4.77 9.60
CA GLU A 55 5.15 3.43 10.18
C GLU A 55 4.97 2.37 9.10
N PRO A 56 5.67 1.21 9.22
CA PRO A 56 5.51 0.13 8.25
C PRO A 56 4.13 -0.52 8.38
N LEU A 57 3.70 -1.18 7.30
CA LEU A 57 2.45 -1.92 7.31
C LEU A 57 2.55 -3.11 8.29
N PRO A 58 1.42 -3.50 8.92
CA PRO A 58 1.43 -4.66 9.82
C PRO A 58 1.86 -5.93 9.10
N ARG A 59 2.59 -6.79 9.81
CA ARG A 59 3.03 -8.07 9.23
C ARG A 59 1.86 -8.95 8.81
N CYS A 60 0.73 -8.85 9.50
CA CYS A 60 -0.46 -9.61 9.12
C CYS A 60 -1.03 -9.20 7.76
N TRP A 61 -0.58 -8.08 7.19
CA TRP A 61 -0.98 -7.62 5.86
C TRP A 61 0.04 -8.00 4.78
N THR A 62 1.29 -8.29 5.17
CA THR A 62 2.39 -8.45 4.22
C THR A 62 3.07 -9.80 4.28
N ASP A 63 2.88 -10.56 5.36
CA ASP A 63 3.56 -11.83 5.59
C ASP A 63 2.53 -12.97 5.68
N ALA A 64 2.48 -13.81 4.64
CA ALA A 64 1.56 -14.94 4.59
C ALA A 64 1.85 -15.98 5.68
N ASP A 65 3.08 -16.02 6.19
CA ASP A 65 3.49 -16.95 7.24
C ASP A 65 3.36 -16.35 8.64
N TYR A 66 2.74 -15.19 8.77
CA TYR A 66 2.63 -14.48 10.05
C TYR A 66 2.08 -15.37 11.16
N ARG A 67 1.08 -16.21 10.85
CA ARG A 67 0.44 -17.08 11.83
C ARG A 67 1.18 -18.37 12.11
N SER A 68 2.25 -18.64 11.35
CA SER A 68 3.06 -19.86 11.51
C SER A 68 4.13 -19.70 12.57
N HIS A 69 4.28 -18.53 13.12
CA HIS A 69 5.31 -18.20 14.11
C HIS A 69 4.79 -18.19 15.52
#